data_c50ed725e47d48fc3d765942dfb6958c
#
_entry.id   c50ed725e47d48fc3d765942dfb6958c
#
_cell.length_a   1.000
_cell.length_b   1.000
_cell.length_c   1.000
_cell.angle_alpha   90.00
_cell.angle_beta   90.00
_cell.angle_gamma   90.00
#
_symmetry.space_group_name_H-M   'P 1'
#
loop_
_entity.id
_entity.type
_entity.pdbx_description
1 polymer ?
#
loop_
_entity_poly.entity_id
_entity_poly.type
_entity_poly.pdbx_seq_one_letter_code
_entity_poly.pdbx_strand_id
1 'polypeptide(L)'
;MDNQSIKRKGYSKSLNKEELWEIYKSMKTQRLLEERLLKLYKGGQLSGAVYPGIGQEASMAGIGAGMGKDDIFGGTHRDLGVQMMRGVSLNEIGLNFFGKKHGPSKGRDGNSHFGVVDKGTLMVVSPLPDSAPVAVGWALASQQSNSGVVAVAICGEGATATGTWHESINMAGVHNLPIVFTVPVSYTHLTLPTTPYV
;
A
#
# COMPACT_ATOMS: atom_id res chain seq x y z
N MET A 1 -7.24 17.22 28.23
CA MET A 1 -7.46 16.18 27.19
C MET A 1 -6.14 15.46 27.06
N ASP A 2 -6.06 14.26 27.63
CA ASP A 2 -4.83 13.48 27.67
C ASP A 2 -4.50 12.99 26.27
N ASN A 3 -3.45 13.59 25.71
CA ASN A 3 -2.85 13.18 24.48
C ASN A 3 -2.05 11.88 24.75
N GLN A 4 -2.76 10.73 24.80
CA GLN A 4 -2.06 9.44 24.80
C GLN A 4 -1.37 9.29 23.44
N SER A 5 -0.13 9.79 23.39
CA SER A 5 0.75 9.59 22.25
C SER A 5 0.86 8.09 22.00
N ILE A 6 0.22 7.61 20.95
CA ILE A 6 0.44 6.27 20.42
C ILE A 6 1.95 6.18 20.11
N LYS A 7 2.69 5.49 20.97
CA LYS A 7 4.13 5.24 20.74
C LYS A 7 4.27 4.31 19.53
N ARG A 8 4.35 4.90 18.34
CA ARG A 8 4.70 4.16 17.12
C ARG A 8 6.19 3.87 17.17
N LYS A 9 6.57 2.60 17.08
CA LYS A 9 7.96 2.18 16.95
C LYS A 9 8.43 2.54 15.53
N GLY A 10 9.23 3.61 15.41
CA GLY A 10 9.63 4.18 14.11
C GLY A 10 11.01 3.78 13.60
N TYR A 11 11.79 2.96 14.35
CA TYR A 11 13.17 2.66 13.96
C TYR A 11 13.47 1.16 14.03
N SER A 12 14.20 0.64 13.04
CA SER A 12 14.61 -0.77 12.98
C SER A 12 15.40 -1.23 14.22
N LYS A 13 16.13 -0.33 14.88
CA LYS A 13 16.84 -0.61 16.14
C LYS A 13 15.92 -0.83 17.34
N SER A 14 14.65 -0.45 17.25
CA SER A 14 13.65 -0.66 18.31
C SER A 14 12.77 -1.89 18.08
N LEU A 15 12.91 -2.55 16.93
CA LEU A 15 12.18 -3.77 16.61
C LEU A 15 12.84 -4.98 17.26
N ASN A 16 12.02 -5.87 17.80
CA ASN A 16 12.51 -7.15 18.29
C ASN A 16 12.75 -8.15 17.14
N LYS A 17 13.30 -9.31 17.45
CA LYS A 17 13.66 -10.33 16.46
C LYS A 17 12.43 -10.87 15.72
N GLU A 18 11.34 -11.04 16.42
CA GLU A 18 10.07 -11.55 15.89
C GLU A 18 9.47 -10.56 14.89
N GLU A 19 9.45 -9.27 15.23
CA GLU A 19 8.98 -8.19 14.33
C GLU A 19 9.84 -8.11 13.05
N LEU A 20 11.16 -8.19 13.19
CA LEU A 20 12.09 -8.22 12.05
C LEU A 20 11.87 -9.44 11.17
N TRP A 21 11.58 -10.60 11.79
CA TRP A 21 11.32 -11.83 11.06
C TRP A 21 10.01 -11.77 10.27
N GLU A 22 8.95 -11.18 10.84
CA GLU A 22 7.68 -10.99 10.13
C GLU A 22 7.81 -10.01 8.95
N ILE A 23 8.59 -8.92 9.10
CA ILE A 23 8.91 -8.02 8.00
C ILE A 23 9.65 -8.75 6.88
N TYR A 24 10.70 -9.51 7.22
CA TYR A 24 11.47 -10.27 6.24
C TYR A 24 10.60 -11.33 5.52
N LYS A 25 9.77 -12.04 6.27
CA LYS A 25 8.83 -13.03 5.74
C LYS A 25 7.84 -12.38 4.76
N SER A 26 7.31 -11.21 5.11
CA SER A 26 6.44 -10.45 4.21
C SER A 26 7.15 -10.08 2.91
N MET A 27 8.36 -9.52 2.99
CA MET A 27 9.17 -9.19 1.80
C MET A 27 9.41 -10.41 0.91
N LYS A 28 9.81 -11.54 1.50
CA LYS A 28 10.06 -12.78 0.76
C LYS A 28 8.79 -13.34 0.13
N THR A 29 7.68 -13.29 0.85
CA THR A 29 6.38 -13.75 0.36
C THR A 29 5.90 -12.89 -0.79
N GLN A 30 6.01 -11.55 -0.69
CA GLN A 30 5.67 -10.64 -1.79
C GLN A 30 6.48 -10.98 -3.05
N ARG A 31 7.80 -11.10 -2.94
CA ARG A 31 8.68 -11.45 -4.08
C ARG A 31 8.22 -12.73 -4.76
N LEU A 32 8.03 -13.80 -4.02
CA LEU A 32 7.63 -15.11 -4.56
C LEU A 32 6.24 -15.06 -5.19
N LEU A 33 5.29 -14.35 -4.56
CA LEU A 33 3.95 -14.17 -5.09
C LEU A 33 3.99 -13.43 -6.44
N GLU A 34 4.68 -12.30 -6.51
CA GLU A 34 4.72 -11.46 -7.71
C GLU A 34 5.47 -12.14 -8.86
N GLU A 35 6.57 -12.83 -8.58
CA GLU A 35 7.25 -13.68 -9.56
C GLU A 35 6.32 -14.77 -10.11
N ARG A 36 5.51 -15.37 -9.23
CA ARG A 36 4.52 -16.39 -9.64
C ARG A 36 3.40 -15.78 -10.47
N LEU A 37 2.85 -14.63 -10.07
CA LEU A 37 1.81 -13.93 -10.83
C LEU A 37 2.30 -13.53 -12.22
N LEU A 38 3.54 -13.00 -12.34
CA LEU A 38 4.15 -12.71 -13.63
C LEU A 38 4.28 -13.95 -14.53
N LYS A 39 4.67 -15.08 -13.92
CA LYS A 39 4.79 -16.34 -14.67
C LYS A 39 3.45 -16.84 -15.19
N LEU A 40 2.42 -16.75 -14.37
CA LEU A 40 1.05 -17.09 -14.74
C LEU A 40 0.51 -16.16 -15.84
N TYR A 41 0.78 -14.86 -15.73
CA TYR A 41 0.39 -13.86 -16.71
C TYR A 41 1.06 -14.11 -18.05
N LYS A 42 2.39 -14.30 -18.07
CA LYS A 42 3.15 -14.63 -19.29
C LYS A 42 2.70 -15.96 -19.92
N GLY A 43 2.18 -16.87 -19.11
CA GLY A 43 1.61 -18.15 -19.57
C GLY A 43 0.13 -18.05 -20.00
N GLY A 44 -0.46 -16.86 -20.07
CA GLY A 44 -1.84 -16.64 -20.51
C GLY A 44 -2.91 -17.13 -19.53
N GLN A 45 -2.54 -17.41 -18.26
CA GLN A 45 -3.46 -17.92 -17.25
C GLN A 45 -4.17 -16.81 -16.45
N LEU A 46 -3.66 -15.59 -16.53
CA LEU A 46 -4.26 -14.40 -15.95
C LEU A 46 -4.64 -13.43 -17.06
N SER A 47 -5.84 -12.87 -16.97
CA SER A 47 -6.32 -11.79 -17.85
C SER A 47 -5.95 -10.42 -17.29
N GLY A 48 -5.94 -9.41 -18.16
CA GLY A 48 -5.63 -8.03 -17.79
C GLY A 48 -4.13 -7.77 -17.75
N ALA A 49 -3.66 -7.03 -16.76
CA ALA A 49 -2.26 -6.66 -16.60
C ALA A 49 -1.74 -7.02 -15.19
N VAL A 50 -0.45 -7.29 -15.07
CA VAL A 50 0.23 -7.53 -13.79
C VAL A 50 1.38 -6.54 -13.66
N TYR A 51 1.31 -5.71 -12.62
CA TYR A 51 2.29 -4.67 -12.33
C TYR A 51 3.01 -5.01 -11.01
N PRO A 52 4.11 -5.75 -11.04
CA PRO A 52 4.78 -6.18 -9.83
C PRO A 52 5.47 -5.01 -9.13
N GLY A 53 5.48 -5.06 -7.81
CA GLY A 53 6.26 -4.20 -6.93
C GLY A 53 7.66 -4.75 -6.62
N ILE A 54 8.20 -5.61 -7.50
CA ILE A 54 9.52 -6.22 -7.34
C ILE A 54 10.60 -5.15 -7.18
N GLY A 55 11.36 -5.22 -6.10
CA GLY A 55 12.36 -4.22 -5.70
C GLY A 55 11.87 -3.23 -4.64
N GLN A 56 10.56 -3.18 -4.37
CA GLN A 56 9.95 -2.30 -3.36
C GLN A 56 9.50 -3.03 -2.09
N GLU A 57 9.80 -4.32 -1.96
CA GLU A 57 9.30 -5.17 -0.87
C GLU A 57 9.61 -4.59 0.51
N ALA A 58 10.81 -4.04 0.69
CA ALA A 58 11.22 -3.44 1.96
C ALA A 58 10.39 -2.20 2.31
N SER A 59 10.09 -1.36 1.32
CA SER A 59 9.26 -0.17 1.50
C SER A 59 7.83 -0.58 1.88
N MET A 60 7.26 -1.55 1.18
CA MET A 60 5.89 -2.01 1.43
C MET A 60 5.76 -2.71 2.78
N ALA A 61 6.69 -3.60 3.12
CA ALA A 61 6.70 -4.26 4.42
C ALA A 61 6.94 -3.27 5.57
N GLY A 62 7.81 -2.27 5.36
CA GLY A 62 8.07 -1.22 6.34
C GLY A 62 6.86 -0.32 6.60
N ILE A 63 6.15 0.09 5.54
CA ILE A 63 4.91 0.85 5.66
C ILE A 63 3.88 0.03 6.45
N GLY A 64 3.64 -1.23 6.05
CA GLY A 64 2.69 -2.10 6.72
C GLY A 64 3.03 -2.35 8.19
N ALA A 65 4.32 -2.53 8.51
CA ALA A 65 4.79 -2.70 9.90
C ALA A 65 4.63 -1.44 10.76
N GLY A 66 4.70 -0.26 10.14
CA GLY A 66 4.51 1.01 10.84
C GLY A 66 3.06 1.37 11.12
N MET A 67 2.10 0.69 10.50
CA MET A 67 0.66 0.94 10.67
C MET A 67 0.11 0.29 11.93
N GLY A 68 -0.78 1.00 12.62
CA GLY A 68 -1.58 0.43 13.70
C GLY A 68 -2.69 -0.50 13.19
N LYS A 69 -3.26 -1.30 14.09
CA LYS A 69 -4.29 -2.31 13.74
C LYS A 69 -5.48 -1.71 12.99
N ASP A 70 -5.95 -0.55 13.41
CA ASP A 70 -7.16 0.09 12.90
C ASP A 70 -6.87 1.15 11.83
N ASP A 71 -5.60 1.38 11.49
CA ASP A 71 -5.20 2.33 10.47
C ASP A 71 -5.69 1.90 9.07
N ILE A 72 -5.93 2.89 8.23
CA ILE A 72 -6.48 2.69 6.89
C ILE A 72 -5.39 2.95 5.84
N PHE A 73 -5.37 2.13 4.82
CA PHE A 73 -4.40 2.19 3.73
C PHE A 73 -5.10 2.42 2.38
N GLY A 74 -4.70 3.47 1.69
CA GLY A 74 -5.06 3.74 0.30
C GLY A 74 -3.81 3.70 -0.57
N GLY A 75 -3.75 2.75 -1.49
CA GLY A 75 -2.54 2.44 -2.23
C GLY A 75 -2.69 2.34 -3.72
N THR A 76 -1.69 1.72 -4.33
CA THR A 76 -1.57 1.48 -5.76
C THR A 76 -1.55 -0.02 -6.06
N HIS A 77 -1.49 -0.37 -7.32
CA HIS A 77 -1.43 -1.77 -7.78
C HIS A 77 -0.11 -2.50 -7.44
N ARG A 78 0.92 -1.81 -6.90
CA ARG A 78 2.22 -2.40 -6.51
C ARG A 78 2.36 -2.67 -5.01
N ASP A 79 1.34 -2.42 -4.24
CA ASP A 79 1.42 -2.37 -2.79
C ASP A 79 0.90 -3.65 -2.10
N LEU A 80 1.01 -4.80 -2.78
CA LEU A 80 0.58 -6.09 -2.23
C LEU A 80 1.25 -6.42 -0.90
N GLY A 81 2.49 -5.95 -0.69
CA GLY A 81 3.19 -6.12 0.59
C GLY A 81 2.46 -5.46 1.76
N VAL A 82 1.95 -4.23 1.57
CA VAL A 82 1.15 -3.56 2.61
C VAL A 82 -0.14 -4.33 2.86
N GLN A 83 -0.83 -4.77 1.81
CA GLN A 83 -2.07 -5.55 1.95
C GLN A 83 -1.84 -6.85 2.73
N MET A 84 -0.74 -7.58 2.45
CA MET A 84 -0.37 -8.78 3.20
C MET A 84 -0.04 -8.48 4.67
N MET A 85 0.68 -7.40 4.95
CA MET A 85 0.95 -6.94 6.32
C MET A 85 -0.33 -6.55 7.07
N ARG A 86 -1.36 -6.10 6.34
CA ARG A 86 -2.71 -5.85 6.86
C ARG A 86 -3.54 -7.13 7.04
N GLY A 87 -2.98 -8.30 6.72
CA GLY A 87 -3.62 -9.60 6.90
C GLY A 87 -4.45 -10.07 5.69
N VAL A 88 -4.30 -9.44 4.52
CA VAL A 88 -4.89 -9.99 3.28
C VAL A 88 -4.14 -11.26 2.92
N SER A 89 -4.85 -12.37 2.82
CA SER A 89 -4.27 -13.69 2.58
C SER A 89 -3.88 -13.88 1.11
N LEU A 90 -2.91 -14.74 0.88
CA LEU A 90 -2.52 -15.15 -0.49
C LEU A 90 -3.70 -15.76 -1.26
N ASN A 91 -4.64 -16.41 -0.56
CA ASN A 91 -5.85 -16.95 -1.19
C ASN A 91 -6.76 -15.83 -1.69
N GLU A 92 -7.02 -14.79 -0.90
CA GLU A 92 -7.82 -13.63 -1.31
C GLU A 92 -7.19 -12.93 -2.52
N ILE A 93 -5.87 -12.70 -2.47
CA ILE A 93 -5.12 -12.11 -3.58
C ILE A 93 -5.25 -12.99 -4.84
N GLY A 94 -5.00 -14.29 -4.72
CA GLY A 94 -5.10 -15.23 -5.82
C GLY A 94 -6.51 -15.28 -6.42
N LEU A 95 -7.53 -15.39 -5.58
CA LEU A 95 -8.92 -15.38 -6.04
C LEU A 95 -9.27 -14.11 -6.82
N ASN A 96 -8.71 -12.96 -6.40
CA ASN A 96 -8.93 -11.70 -7.12
C ASN A 96 -8.22 -11.70 -8.48
N PHE A 97 -6.93 -12.07 -8.53
CA PHE A 97 -6.18 -12.14 -9.79
C PHE A 97 -6.78 -13.10 -10.80
N PHE A 98 -7.42 -14.18 -10.34
CA PHE A 98 -8.14 -15.13 -11.19
C PHE A 98 -9.62 -14.75 -11.45
N GLY A 99 -10.08 -13.58 -11.04
CA GLY A 99 -11.44 -13.09 -11.24
C GLY A 99 -12.52 -14.00 -10.63
N LYS A 100 -12.24 -14.62 -9.49
CA LYS A 100 -13.15 -15.58 -8.86
C LYS A 100 -14.23 -14.91 -8.03
N LYS A 101 -15.44 -15.47 -8.01
CA LYS A 101 -16.60 -14.98 -7.26
C LYS A 101 -16.32 -14.79 -5.76
N HIS A 102 -15.45 -15.61 -5.19
CA HIS A 102 -15.10 -15.55 -3.77
C HIS A 102 -13.88 -14.66 -3.46
N GLY A 103 -13.31 -13.99 -4.48
CA GLY A 103 -12.28 -12.97 -4.30
C GLY A 103 -12.86 -11.65 -3.77
N PRO A 104 -12.02 -10.74 -3.28
CA PRO A 104 -12.43 -9.46 -2.72
C PRO A 104 -13.34 -8.62 -3.64
N SER A 105 -13.04 -8.55 -4.95
CA SER A 105 -13.88 -7.87 -5.95
C SER A 105 -15.09 -8.67 -6.40
N LYS A 106 -15.28 -9.88 -5.88
CA LYS A 106 -16.37 -10.82 -6.28
C LYS A 106 -16.37 -11.15 -7.78
N GLY A 107 -15.21 -11.12 -8.43
CA GLY A 107 -15.05 -11.35 -9.85
C GLY A 107 -15.49 -10.19 -10.75
N ARG A 108 -15.78 -9.02 -10.19
CA ARG A 108 -16.18 -7.82 -10.95
C ARG A 108 -15.00 -7.06 -11.52
N ASP A 109 -13.84 -7.19 -10.88
CA ASP A 109 -12.57 -6.67 -11.32
C ASP A 109 -11.48 -7.71 -11.07
N GLY A 110 -10.36 -7.56 -11.76
CA GLY A 110 -9.23 -8.48 -11.69
C GLY A 110 -7.97 -7.80 -11.16
N ASN A 111 -6.85 -8.51 -11.26
CA ASN A 111 -5.53 -8.01 -10.88
C ASN A 111 -5.47 -7.55 -9.42
N SER A 112 -4.81 -6.42 -9.19
CA SER A 112 -4.66 -5.78 -7.87
C SER A 112 -5.77 -4.76 -7.55
N HIS A 113 -6.81 -4.64 -8.41
CA HIS A 113 -7.93 -3.71 -8.18
C HIS A 113 -8.90 -4.28 -7.14
N PHE A 114 -8.53 -4.24 -5.90
CA PHE A 114 -9.37 -4.65 -4.78
C PHE A 114 -8.97 -3.93 -3.49
N GLY A 115 -9.86 -3.97 -2.54
CA GLY A 115 -9.63 -3.61 -1.16
C GLY A 115 -10.39 -4.57 -0.26
N VAL A 116 -9.95 -4.68 0.99
CA VAL A 116 -10.59 -5.48 2.03
C VAL A 116 -10.79 -4.54 3.23
N VAL A 117 -11.94 -3.88 3.26
CA VAL A 117 -12.23 -2.79 4.21
C VAL A 117 -12.08 -3.25 5.65
N ASP A 118 -12.51 -4.47 5.98
CA ASP A 118 -12.38 -5.06 7.32
C ASP A 118 -10.91 -5.23 7.76
N LYS A 119 -9.97 -5.15 6.81
CA LYS A 119 -8.52 -5.19 7.04
C LYS A 119 -7.87 -3.81 6.89
N GLY A 120 -8.66 -2.76 6.78
CA GLY A 120 -8.18 -1.40 6.62
C GLY A 120 -7.51 -1.14 5.27
N THR A 121 -7.83 -1.91 4.21
CA THR A 121 -7.32 -1.64 2.88
C THR A 121 -8.40 -1.10 1.98
N LEU A 122 -8.20 0.12 1.45
CA LEU A 122 -9.10 0.74 0.49
C LEU A 122 -8.91 0.11 -0.90
N MET A 123 -9.92 0.27 -1.74
CA MET A 123 -9.86 -0.24 -3.11
C MET A 123 -8.76 0.46 -3.91
N VAL A 124 -7.92 -0.33 -4.54
CA VAL A 124 -6.97 0.16 -5.55
C VAL A 124 -7.71 0.43 -6.85
N VAL A 125 -7.44 1.59 -7.46
CA VAL A 125 -8.04 2.01 -8.73
C VAL A 125 -6.96 2.35 -9.75
N SER A 126 -7.30 2.30 -11.04
CA SER A 126 -6.34 2.60 -12.11
C SER A 126 -5.94 4.06 -12.21
N PRO A 127 -6.86 5.05 -12.07
CA PRO A 127 -6.46 6.46 -12.03
C PRO A 127 -5.67 6.73 -10.76
N LEU A 128 -4.38 7.03 -10.91
CA LEU A 128 -3.52 7.37 -9.79
C LEU A 128 -3.39 8.90 -9.69
N PRO A 129 -3.49 9.46 -8.48
CA PRO A 129 -3.53 8.85 -7.15
C PRO A 129 -4.92 8.90 -6.48
N ASP A 130 -5.99 8.53 -7.15
CA ASP A 130 -7.38 8.71 -6.67
C ASP A 130 -7.67 8.03 -5.31
N SER A 131 -6.81 7.12 -4.86
CA SER A 131 -6.88 6.61 -3.48
C SER A 131 -6.49 7.65 -2.42
N ALA A 132 -5.72 8.69 -2.79
CA ALA A 132 -5.27 9.72 -1.85
C ALA A 132 -6.43 10.58 -1.30
N PRO A 133 -7.33 11.18 -2.10
CA PRO A 133 -8.46 11.93 -1.56
C PRO A 133 -9.41 11.05 -0.74
N VAL A 134 -9.56 9.76 -1.08
CA VAL A 134 -10.35 8.82 -0.27
C VAL A 134 -9.70 8.63 1.10
N ALA A 135 -8.37 8.44 1.16
CA ALA A 135 -7.64 8.35 2.42
C ALA A 135 -7.75 9.65 3.24
N VAL A 136 -7.73 10.82 2.59
CA VAL A 136 -7.97 12.12 3.24
C VAL A 136 -9.37 12.18 3.86
N GLY A 137 -10.40 11.68 3.15
CA GLY A 137 -11.76 11.57 3.68
C GLY A 137 -11.83 10.69 4.94
N TRP A 138 -11.13 9.57 4.96
CA TRP A 138 -11.01 8.72 6.15
C TRP A 138 -10.30 9.41 7.31
N ALA A 139 -9.20 10.13 7.02
CA ALA A 139 -8.50 10.91 8.05
C ALA A 139 -9.38 12.01 8.65
N LEU A 140 -10.18 12.68 7.82
CA LEU A 140 -11.15 13.67 8.28
C LEU A 140 -12.22 13.04 9.17
N ALA A 141 -12.78 11.91 8.76
CA ALA A 141 -13.75 11.17 9.56
C ALA A 141 -13.15 10.69 10.90
N SER A 142 -11.90 10.23 10.89
CA SER A 142 -11.18 9.85 12.10
C SER A 142 -11.01 11.03 13.06
N GLN A 143 -10.63 12.20 12.54
CA GLN A 143 -10.48 13.40 13.35
C GLN A 143 -11.81 13.83 13.95
N GLN A 144 -12.89 13.85 13.15
CA GLN A 144 -14.22 14.26 13.62
C GLN A 144 -14.81 13.30 14.67
N SER A 145 -14.54 12.00 14.52
CA SER A 145 -15.02 10.98 15.47
C SER A 145 -14.08 10.75 16.65
N ASN A 146 -12.90 11.37 16.67
CA ASN A 146 -11.83 11.12 17.65
C ASN A 146 -11.45 9.63 17.75
N SER A 147 -11.48 8.89 16.65
CA SER A 147 -11.21 7.45 16.65
C SER A 147 -9.72 7.10 16.84
N GLY A 148 -8.82 8.04 16.57
CA GLY A 148 -7.36 7.81 16.64
C GLY A 148 -6.79 7.02 15.44
N VAL A 149 -7.62 6.68 14.46
CA VAL A 149 -7.19 6.01 13.22
C VAL A 149 -6.34 6.96 12.37
N VAL A 150 -5.24 6.46 11.84
CA VAL A 150 -4.41 7.19 10.89
C VAL A 150 -4.60 6.60 9.50
N ALA A 151 -4.77 7.46 8.50
CA ALA A 151 -4.77 7.04 7.12
C ALA A 151 -3.33 7.04 6.56
N VAL A 152 -3.05 6.12 5.64
CA VAL A 152 -1.81 6.09 4.86
C VAL A 152 -2.19 6.13 3.39
N ALA A 153 -1.72 7.15 2.67
CA ALA A 153 -1.89 7.27 1.23
C ALA A 153 -0.56 6.98 0.52
N ILE A 154 -0.58 6.08 -0.44
CA ILE A 154 0.59 5.73 -1.26
C ILE A 154 0.36 6.18 -2.69
N CYS A 155 1.38 6.79 -3.28
CA CYS A 155 1.38 7.23 -4.67
C CYS A 155 2.77 7.02 -5.26
N GLY A 156 2.86 6.55 -6.49
CA GLY A 156 4.14 6.53 -7.22
C GLY A 156 4.57 7.94 -7.63
N GLU A 157 5.88 8.16 -7.81
CA GLU A 157 6.45 9.47 -8.13
C GLU A 157 5.81 10.14 -9.36
N GLY A 158 5.46 9.36 -10.39
CA GLY A 158 4.84 9.89 -11.60
C GLY A 158 3.46 10.50 -11.36
N ALA A 159 2.70 10.00 -10.39
CA ALA A 159 1.37 10.49 -10.07
C ALA A 159 1.39 11.71 -9.14
N THR A 160 2.53 12.06 -8.54
CA THR A 160 2.67 13.26 -7.71
C THR A 160 2.52 14.57 -8.50
N ALA A 161 2.63 14.51 -9.84
CA ALA A 161 2.44 15.68 -10.70
C ALA A 161 0.96 16.03 -10.93
N THR A 162 0.01 15.25 -10.41
CA THR A 162 -1.42 15.46 -10.61
C THR A 162 -2.01 16.48 -9.61
N GLY A 163 -3.04 17.23 -10.02
CA GLY A 163 -3.78 18.12 -9.13
C GLY A 163 -4.36 17.40 -7.92
N THR A 164 -4.94 16.21 -8.14
CA THR A 164 -5.54 15.37 -7.09
C THR A 164 -4.58 15.10 -5.92
N TRP A 165 -3.28 14.86 -6.21
CA TRP A 165 -2.28 14.66 -5.16
C TRP A 165 -2.03 15.92 -4.35
N HIS A 166 -1.84 17.05 -5.03
CA HIS A 166 -1.59 18.35 -4.39
C HIS A 166 -2.78 18.83 -3.57
N GLU A 167 -3.98 18.65 -4.08
CA GLU A 167 -5.22 18.98 -3.38
C GLU A 167 -5.41 18.12 -2.12
N SER A 168 -5.09 16.84 -2.21
CA SER A 168 -5.13 15.92 -1.06
C SER A 168 -4.17 16.35 0.06
N ILE A 169 -2.92 16.67 -0.29
CA ILE A 169 -1.91 17.14 0.68
C ILE A 169 -2.34 18.48 1.27
N ASN A 170 -2.80 19.41 0.43
CA ASN A 170 -3.24 20.73 0.88
C ASN A 170 -4.40 20.61 1.88
N MET A 171 -5.43 19.84 1.54
CA MET A 171 -6.57 19.61 2.44
C MET A 171 -6.13 18.98 3.77
N ALA A 172 -5.25 17.98 3.72
CA ALA A 172 -4.73 17.36 4.91
C ALA A 172 -3.95 18.33 5.80
N GLY A 173 -3.12 19.19 5.19
CA GLY A 173 -2.34 20.22 5.91
C GLY A 173 -3.21 21.30 6.52
N VAL A 174 -4.19 21.83 5.76
CA VAL A 174 -5.11 22.89 6.24
C VAL A 174 -5.91 22.42 7.46
N HIS A 175 -6.36 21.16 7.45
CA HIS A 175 -7.20 20.60 8.50
C HIS A 175 -6.42 19.83 9.58
N ASN A 176 -5.07 19.74 9.48
CA ASN A 176 -4.21 18.95 10.38
C ASN A 176 -4.71 17.51 10.54
N LEU A 177 -5.00 16.85 9.42
CA LEU A 177 -5.59 15.51 9.41
C LEU A 177 -4.56 14.44 9.81
N PRO A 178 -4.99 13.35 10.48
CA PRO A 178 -4.14 12.22 10.85
C PRO A 178 -3.86 11.33 9.62
N ILE A 179 -3.02 11.78 8.71
CA ILE A 179 -2.66 11.06 7.49
C ILE A 179 -1.15 11.11 7.23
N VAL A 180 -0.63 10.03 6.66
CA VAL A 180 0.76 9.94 6.18
C VAL A 180 0.72 9.72 4.67
N PHE A 181 1.38 10.61 3.93
CA PHE A 181 1.60 10.45 2.49
C PHE A 181 2.95 9.80 2.26
N THR A 182 3.00 8.77 1.43
CA THR A 182 4.23 8.07 1.07
C THR A 182 4.39 7.99 -0.43
N VAL A 183 5.61 8.23 -0.92
CA VAL A 183 5.94 8.21 -2.34
C VAL A 183 7.08 7.22 -2.56
N PRO A 184 6.79 5.93 -2.73
CA PRO A 184 7.80 4.96 -3.12
C PRO A 184 8.27 5.25 -4.54
N VAL A 185 9.57 5.43 -4.70
CA VAL A 185 10.17 5.71 -6.01
C VAL A 185 10.47 4.38 -6.70
N SER A 186 9.84 4.14 -7.84
CA SER A 186 10.01 2.90 -8.61
C SER A 186 11.35 2.78 -9.31
N TYR A 187 12.16 3.83 -9.30
CA TYR A 187 13.51 3.85 -9.86
C TYR A 187 14.57 3.10 -9.04
N THR A 188 14.25 2.59 -7.87
CA THR A 188 15.22 1.87 -7.02
C THR A 188 15.77 0.60 -7.68
N HIS A 189 15.14 0.09 -8.72
CA HIS A 189 15.59 -1.04 -9.54
C HIS A 189 16.10 -0.62 -10.94
N LEU A 190 15.93 0.64 -11.30
CA LEU A 190 16.53 1.21 -12.50
C LEU A 190 17.87 1.82 -12.08
N THR A 191 18.96 1.11 -12.30
CA THR A 191 20.27 1.73 -12.33
C THR A 191 20.25 2.75 -13.44
N LEU A 192 19.98 4.02 -13.11
CA LEU A 192 20.41 5.10 -13.98
C LEU A 192 21.90 4.90 -14.18
N PRO A 193 22.42 4.94 -15.41
CA PRO A 193 23.86 5.09 -15.61
C PRO A 193 24.21 6.48 -15.08
N THR A 194 24.40 6.58 -13.77
CA THR A 194 25.13 7.69 -13.19
C THR A 194 26.59 7.46 -13.54
N THR A 195 26.94 7.73 -14.75
CA THR A 195 28.30 8.09 -15.07
C THR A 195 28.46 9.50 -14.54
N PRO A 196 29.23 9.73 -13.48
CA PRO A 196 29.74 11.06 -13.24
C PRO A 196 30.77 11.30 -14.35
N TYR A 197 30.35 11.95 -15.40
CA TYR A 197 31.30 12.57 -16.30
C TYR A 197 31.69 13.88 -15.63
N VAL A 198 32.79 13.84 -14.98
CA VAL A 198 33.62 14.98 -14.70
C VAL A 198 34.77 14.94 -15.70
#